data_e78222242c5245ff3f7958bce539d0e7
#
_entry.id   e78222242c5245ff3f7958bce539d0e7
#
_cell.length_a   1.000
_cell.length_b   1.000
_cell.length_c   1.000
_cell.angle_alpha   90.00
_cell.angle_beta   90.00
_cell.angle_gamma   90.00
#
_symmetry.space_group_name_H-M   'P 1'
#
loop_
_entity.id
_entity.type
_entity.pdbx_description
1 polymer ?
#
loop_
_entity_poly.entity_id
_entity_poly.type
_entity_poly.pdbx_seq_one_letter_code
_entity_poly.pdbx_strand_id
1 'polypeptide(L)'
;MTKTIPTTLRISLPIIVLMLLQIGRFQAIAEESNGQLPNIVLIISDDQAWTDYGFMGHPTIKTPNLDRMAKESVLFRRGYVPTSLCRPSLATLLTGHYASTHGITGNDPSPKYAGQNTEKYQNQRAQLISKIDRFTTLPSALGAKGYLSHQSGKLWEGSFKNSGFSHGMTRGFPERGGRHGDDGLKIGREGLEPIANFIELAEKQDKPFFIWYAPFLPHTPHNPPERLLKKYQTADRPISIAKYYAMCEWFDETCGQLHNLIDDRKMTENTIFIYVTDNGWIQDPTSKRYAPRSKQSPNEGGTRTPIFFNWPAKLAPADRPELVSSIDLVPTILSLAGADVPGSLPGLDLTDAIRNGSKIARKQIFGEGFAHDIADINEPEASLLYRWCIEGKWKLLLTYDGEVNRYAWTHPRSVKGPQLYNLEDDPTEETNVATAHPDIVARLGQAIADWYPVKKRKTVPLSINDRP
;
A
#
# COMPACT_ATOMS: atom_id res chain seq x y z
N MET A 1 37.69 -69.37 -14.58
CA MET A 1 37.83 -68.01 -15.15
C MET A 1 36.54 -67.62 -15.89
N THR A 2 35.64 -67.03 -15.20
CA THR A 2 34.32 -66.63 -15.76
C THR A 2 34.36 -65.10 -16.00
N LYS A 3 34.27 -64.70 -17.27
CA LYS A 3 34.22 -63.29 -17.69
C LYS A 3 32.80 -62.78 -17.55
N THR A 4 32.58 -61.79 -16.70
CA THR A 4 31.33 -60.98 -16.61
C THR A 4 31.32 -59.94 -17.69
N ILE A 5 30.22 -59.90 -18.46
CA ILE A 5 29.93 -58.87 -19.51
C ILE A 5 29.18 -57.73 -18.84
N PRO A 6 29.50 -56.46 -19.08
CA PRO A 6 28.76 -55.34 -18.52
C PRO A 6 27.43 -55.10 -19.27
N THR A 7 26.35 -54.93 -18.53
CA THR A 7 25.01 -54.61 -19.04
C THR A 7 24.93 -53.16 -19.47
N THR A 8 24.88 -52.89 -20.76
CA THR A 8 24.65 -51.58 -21.34
C THR A 8 23.18 -51.16 -21.17
N LEU A 9 22.95 -50.09 -20.47
CA LEU A 9 21.62 -49.46 -20.29
C LEU A 9 21.14 -48.93 -21.65
N ARG A 10 20.16 -49.59 -22.27
CA ARG A 10 19.49 -49.08 -23.48
C ARG A 10 18.38 -48.10 -23.08
N ILE A 11 18.70 -46.80 -23.16
CA ILE A 11 17.71 -45.74 -23.04
C ILE A 11 16.90 -45.75 -24.36
N SER A 12 15.58 -45.96 -24.30
CA SER A 12 14.72 -46.07 -25.48
C SER A 12 14.56 -44.71 -26.16
N LEU A 13 14.70 -44.68 -27.49
CA LEU A 13 14.56 -43.52 -28.38
C LEU A 13 13.33 -42.62 -28.11
N PRO A 14 12.14 -43.15 -27.70
CA PRO A 14 10.94 -42.31 -27.42
C PRO A 14 11.09 -41.42 -26.18
N ILE A 15 11.91 -41.77 -25.17
CA ILE A 15 12.14 -40.95 -23.96
C ILE A 15 12.99 -39.71 -24.30
N ILE A 16 13.98 -39.87 -25.17
CA ILE A 16 14.85 -38.79 -25.63
C ILE A 16 14.06 -37.78 -26.49
N VAL A 17 13.16 -38.27 -27.36
CA VAL A 17 12.32 -37.42 -28.21
C VAL A 17 11.31 -36.64 -27.36
N LEU A 18 10.74 -37.24 -26.30
CA LEU A 18 9.81 -36.53 -25.38
C LEU A 18 10.50 -35.46 -24.56
N MET A 19 11.74 -35.70 -24.08
CA MET A 19 12.56 -34.71 -23.38
C MET A 19 12.99 -33.55 -24.31
N LEU A 20 13.36 -33.83 -25.53
CA LEU A 20 13.72 -32.80 -26.51
C LEU A 20 12.51 -31.96 -26.94
N LEU A 21 11.31 -32.53 -27.01
CA LEU A 21 10.06 -31.79 -27.26
C LEU A 21 9.65 -30.92 -26.09
N GLN A 22 9.93 -31.33 -24.84
CA GLN A 22 9.70 -30.49 -23.67
C GLN A 22 10.72 -29.36 -23.55
N ILE A 23 12.00 -29.62 -23.82
CA ILE A 23 13.05 -28.59 -23.84
C ILE A 23 12.78 -27.58 -24.97
N GLY A 24 12.36 -28.02 -26.16
CA GLY A 24 11.95 -27.16 -27.26
C GLY A 24 10.71 -26.31 -26.97
N ARG A 25 9.74 -26.82 -26.20
CA ARG A 25 8.60 -26.02 -25.71
C ARG A 25 9.00 -25.00 -24.67
N PHE A 26 9.91 -25.32 -23.74
CA PHE A 26 10.44 -24.37 -22.76
C PHE A 26 11.31 -23.28 -23.45
N GLN A 27 12.08 -23.61 -24.49
CA GLN A 27 12.83 -22.61 -25.27
C GLN A 27 11.92 -21.75 -26.15
N ALA A 28 10.87 -22.32 -26.77
CA ALA A 28 9.92 -21.55 -27.56
C ALA A 28 9.08 -20.59 -26.71
N ILE A 29 8.75 -20.95 -25.45
CA ILE A 29 8.07 -20.04 -24.49
C ILE A 29 9.03 -18.95 -24.01
N ALA A 30 10.35 -19.20 -23.98
CA ALA A 30 11.36 -18.21 -23.61
C ALA A 30 11.72 -17.22 -24.73
N GLU A 31 11.48 -17.59 -26.00
CA GLU A 31 11.80 -16.73 -27.16
C GLU A 31 10.67 -15.81 -27.62
N GLU A 32 9.42 -16.00 -27.20
CA GLU A 32 8.28 -15.13 -27.57
C GLU A 32 7.96 -13.99 -26.59
N SER A 33 8.79 -13.68 -25.62
CA SER A 33 8.71 -12.37 -24.97
C SER A 33 9.46 -11.32 -25.80
N ASN A 34 8.96 -11.04 -26.98
CA ASN A 34 9.28 -9.86 -27.78
C ASN A 34 9.26 -8.65 -26.85
N GLY A 35 10.36 -8.02 -26.51
CA GLY A 35 10.60 -6.81 -25.76
C GLY A 35 9.40 -5.91 -25.35
N GLN A 36 8.20 -6.48 -25.27
CA GLN A 36 6.96 -5.79 -24.92
C GLN A 36 6.99 -5.47 -23.42
N LEU A 37 6.80 -4.20 -23.10
CA LEU A 37 6.71 -3.74 -21.72
C LEU A 37 5.48 -4.36 -21.04
N PRO A 38 5.58 -4.76 -19.75
CA PRO A 38 4.44 -5.33 -19.03
C PRO A 38 3.37 -4.28 -18.73
N ASN A 39 2.12 -4.70 -18.70
CA ASN A 39 1.07 -3.93 -18.07
C ASN A 39 1.24 -3.96 -16.56
N ILE A 40 0.77 -2.93 -15.87
CA ILE A 40 0.91 -2.80 -14.41
C ILE A 40 -0.43 -2.44 -13.80
N VAL A 41 -0.84 -3.21 -12.80
CA VAL A 41 -2.05 -2.98 -12.01
C VAL A 41 -1.65 -2.85 -10.55
N LEU A 42 -1.74 -1.64 -10.00
CA LEU A 42 -1.52 -1.37 -8.58
C LEU A 42 -2.86 -1.36 -7.86
N ILE A 43 -3.09 -2.38 -7.04
CA ILE A 43 -4.29 -2.55 -6.21
C ILE A 43 -4.00 -1.98 -4.82
N ILE A 44 -4.79 -1.01 -4.40
CA ILE A 44 -4.64 -0.32 -3.13
C ILE A 44 -5.92 -0.50 -2.32
N SER A 45 -5.85 -1.27 -1.24
CA SER A 45 -6.94 -1.36 -0.26
C SER A 45 -7.00 -0.09 0.60
N ASP A 46 -8.19 0.30 1.00
CA ASP A 46 -8.46 1.51 1.76
C ASP A 46 -9.01 1.19 3.16
N ASP A 47 -8.20 1.42 4.20
CA ASP A 47 -8.58 1.13 5.58
C ASP A 47 -8.74 -0.38 5.87
N GLN A 48 -7.68 -1.18 5.74
CA GLN A 48 -7.70 -2.62 6.01
C GLN A 48 -6.52 -3.07 6.88
N ALA A 49 -6.78 -3.84 7.94
CA ALA A 49 -5.72 -4.35 8.81
C ALA A 49 -4.94 -5.46 8.11
N TRP A 50 -3.66 -5.60 8.45
CA TRP A 50 -2.78 -6.64 7.91
C TRP A 50 -3.28 -8.06 8.21
N THR A 51 -4.14 -8.23 9.23
CA THR A 51 -4.74 -9.50 9.62
C THR A 51 -5.99 -9.87 8.85
N ASP A 52 -6.59 -8.98 8.06
CA ASP A 52 -7.94 -9.12 7.50
C ASP A 52 -8.01 -9.92 6.19
N TYR A 53 -7.08 -10.86 6.02
CA TYR A 53 -6.97 -11.70 4.83
C TYR A 53 -6.88 -13.17 5.22
N GLY A 54 -7.45 -14.08 4.39
CA GLY A 54 -7.31 -15.51 4.59
C GLY A 54 -5.86 -15.96 4.54
N PHE A 55 -5.06 -15.47 3.59
CA PHE A 55 -3.63 -15.78 3.47
C PHE A 55 -2.77 -15.22 4.62
N MET A 56 -3.28 -14.25 5.40
CA MET A 56 -2.65 -13.78 6.65
C MET A 56 -3.20 -14.49 7.90
N GLY A 57 -4.15 -15.42 7.73
CA GLY A 57 -4.66 -16.28 8.79
C GLY A 57 -5.95 -15.80 9.46
N HIS A 58 -6.69 -14.83 8.87
CA HIS A 58 -7.96 -14.39 9.48
C HIS A 58 -8.99 -15.54 9.49
N PRO A 59 -9.58 -15.88 10.64
CA PRO A 59 -10.43 -17.08 10.76
C PRO A 59 -11.81 -16.93 10.08
N THR A 60 -12.28 -15.72 9.90
CA THR A 60 -13.66 -15.44 9.50
C THR A 60 -13.80 -14.73 8.16
N ILE A 61 -13.05 -13.64 7.95
CA ILE A 61 -13.10 -12.86 6.70
C ILE A 61 -12.68 -13.77 5.53
N LYS A 62 -13.42 -13.71 4.44
CA LYS A 62 -13.16 -14.49 3.22
C LYS A 62 -12.59 -13.59 2.13
N THR A 63 -11.37 -13.91 1.70
CA THR A 63 -10.66 -13.19 0.64
C THR A 63 -10.13 -14.15 -0.43
N PRO A 64 -10.99 -15.02 -1.03
CA PRO A 64 -10.52 -16.10 -1.88
C PRO A 64 -9.78 -15.64 -3.13
N ASN A 65 -10.09 -14.45 -3.67
CA ASN A 65 -9.40 -13.90 -4.83
C ASN A 65 -8.01 -13.38 -4.47
N LEU A 66 -7.90 -12.59 -3.40
CA LEU A 66 -6.62 -12.13 -2.88
C LEU A 66 -5.77 -13.27 -2.33
N ASP A 67 -6.39 -14.28 -1.70
CA ASP A 67 -5.69 -15.48 -1.22
C ASP A 67 -5.03 -16.25 -2.39
N ARG A 68 -5.75 -16.39 -3.51
CA ARG A 68 -5.21 -17.00 -4.73
C ARG A 68 -4.08 -16.17 -5.30
N MET A 69 -4.29 -14.85 -5.49
CA MET A 69 -3.27 -13.96 -6.02
C MET A 69 -2.01 -13.96 -5.14
N ALA A 70 -2.15 -13.88 -3.82
CA ALA A 70 -1.02 -13.91 -2.88
C ALA A 70 -0.25 -15.23 -2.95
N LYS A 71 -0.95 -16.37 -3.08
CA LYS A 71 -0.34 -17.70 -3.23
C LYS A 71 0.49 -17.82 -4.51
N GLU A 72 0.12 -17.12 -5.55
CA GLU A 72 0.76 -17.12 -6.87
C GLU A 72 1.78 -15.96 -7.01
N SER A 73 2.14 -15.30 -5.92
CA SER A 73 2.95 -14.08 -5.89
C SER A 73 4.26 -14.25 -5.13
N VAL A 74 5.17 -13.30 -5.32
CA VAL A 74 6.21 -13.01 -4.34
C VAL A 74 5.58 -12.16 -3.24
N LEU A 75 5.31 -12.76 -2.08
CA LEU A 75 4.59 -12.18 -0.95
C LEU A 75 5.53 -11.75 0.17
N PHE A 76 5.45 -10.49 0.58
CA PHE A 76 6.10 -9.95 1.78
C PHE A 76 5.05 -9.73 2.87
N ARG A 77 5.03 -10.63 3.88
CA ARG A 77 4.11 -10.52 5.03
C ARG A 77 4.50 -9.42 6.00
N ARG A 78 5.75 -8.95 5.92
CA ARG A 78 6.30 -7.86 6.71
C ARG A 78 6.47 -6.61 5.86
N GLY A 79 5.43 -6.26 5.11
CA GLY A 79 5.28 -4.99 4.42
C GLY A 79 4.76 -3.91 5.36
N TYR A 80 5.12 -2.66 5.09
CA TYR A 80 4.71 -1.51 5.90
C TYR A 80 4.42 -0.29 5.05
N VAL A 81 3.49 0.55 5.52
CA VAL A 81 3.34 1.92 5.03
C VAL A 81 4.04 2.86 6.01
N PRO A 82 4.84 3.82 5.54
CA PRO A 82 5.55 4.76 6.43
C PRO A 82 4.60 5.57 7.30
N THR A 83 3.42 5.89 6.78
CA THR A 83 2.44 6.77 7.45
C THR A 83 1.05 6.12 7.45
N SER A 84 0.46 5.96 8.64
CA SER A 84 -0.85 5.35 8.84
C SER A 84 -2.00 6.33 8.62
N LEU A 85 -2.06 6.98 7.46
CA LEU A 85 -3.14 7.91 7.08
C LEU A 85 -3.25 7.99 5.56
N CYS A 86 -4.48 7.99 5.06
CA CYS A 86 -4.82 7.87 3.64
C CYS A 86 -4.03 8.81 2.72
N ARG A 87 -4.22 10.12 2.83
CA ARG A 87 -3.62 11.10 1.89
C ARG A 87 -2.09 11.04 1.88
N PRO A 88 -1.38 11.11 3.02
CA PRO A 88 0.07 11.00 3.04
C PRO A 88 0.58 9.68 2.46
N SER A 89 -0.10 8.56 2.75
CA SER A 89 0.26 7.24 2.23
C SER A 89 0.08 7.17 0.71
N LEU A 90 -1.05 7.66 0.17
CA LEU A 90 -1.29 7.72 -1.28
C LEU A 90 -0.28 8.66 -1.98
N ALA A 91 0.07 9.79 -1.35
CA ALA A 91 1.12 10.68 -1.87
C ALA A 91 2.49 9.99 -1.89
N THR A 92 2.80 9.15 -0.89
CA THR A 92 4.00 8.30 -0.90
C THR A 92 3.98 7.31 -2.06
N LEU A 93 2.85 6.65 -2.34
CA LEU A 93 2.69 5.74 -3.48
C LEU A 93 2.80 6.44 -4.84
N LEU A 94 2.43 7.72 -4.92
CA LEU A 94 2.57 8.52 -6.13
C LEU A 94 4.01 9.01 -6.35
N THR A 95 4.71 9.40 -5.29
CA THR A 95 5.99 10.12 -5.39
C THR A 95 7.21 9.27 -5.05
N GLY A 96 7.05 8.16 -4.31
CA GLY A 96 8.16 7.39 -3.75
C GLY A 96 8.89 8.09 -2.60
N HIS A 97 8.33 9.14 -2.00
CA HIS A 97 8.94 9.91 -0.92
C HIS A 97 8.15 9.82 0.39
N TYR A 98 8.83 10.04 1.51
CA TYR A 98 8.23 10.14 2.84
C TYR A 98 7.34 11.39 2.98
N ALA A 99 6.39 11.36 3.90
CA ALA A 99 5.46 12.47 4.12
C ALA A 99 6.18 13.75 4.58
N SER A 100 7.24 13.65 5.37
CA SER A 100 8.12 14.76 5.71
C SER A 100 8.79 15.41 4.50
N THR A 101 9.11 14.62 3.46
CA THR A 101 9.75 15.08 2.23
C THR A 101 8.75 15.71 1.27
N HIS A 102 7.64 15.02 0.96
CA HIS A 102 6.66 15.60 0.03
C HIS A 102 5.77 16.68 0.70
N GLY A 103 5.76 16.76 2.03
CA GLY A 103 5.08 17.82 2.78
C GLY A 103 3.55 17.71 2.82
N ILE A 104 2.99 16.61 2.33
CA ILE A 104 1.56 16.29 2.41
C ILE A 104 1.38 15.39 3.62
N THR A 105 1.24 15.99 4.80
CA THR A 105 1.36 15.29 6.09
C THR A 105 0.03 14.86 6.70
N GLY A 106 -1.09 15.35 6.18
CA GLY A 106 -2.43 15.01 6.68
C GLY A 106 -3.48 15.10 5.58
N ASN A 107 -4.71 14.79 5.92
CA ASN A 107 -5.79 14.73 4.93
C ASN A 107 -6.25 16.11 4.46
N ASP A 108 -6.36 17.08 5.37
CA ASP A 108 -6.81 18.43 5.06
C ASP A 108 -6.09 19.47 5.93
N PRO A 109 -6.04 20.74 5.51
CA PRO A 109 -5.71 21.83 6.42
C PRO A 109 -6.66 21.82 7.62
N SER A 110 -6.18 22.19 8.80
CA SER A 110 -7.05 22.21 9.98
C SER A 110 -8.19 23.20 9.82
N PRO A 111 -9.46 22.76 9.87
CA PRO A 111 -10.61 23.65 9.80
C PRO A 111 -10.62 24.73 10.88
N LYS A 112 -9.97 24.41 12.01
CA LYS A 112 -9.85 25.30 13.15
C LYS A 112 -8.97 26.51 12.88
N TYR A 113 -7.83 26.31 12.23
CA TYR A 113 -6.86 27.39 11.99
C TYR A 113 -7.14 28.15 10.69
N ALA A 114 -7.77 27.49 9.74
CA ALA A 114 -8.13 28.05 8.45
C ALA A 114 -9.60 28.53 8.39
N GLY A 115 -10.48 27.97 9.27
CA GLY A 115 -11.94 28.14 9.17
C GLY A 115 -12.53 27.25 8.08
N GLN A 116 -13.44 26.33 8.45
CA GLN A 116 -14.06 25.43 7.48
C GLN A 116 -14.79 26.22 6.39
N ASN A 117 -14.58 25.88 5.12
CA ASN A 117 -15.18 26.51 3.95
C ASN A 117 -14.83 28.00 3.73
N THR A 118 -13.82 28.54 4.43
CA THR A 118 -13.33 29.89 4.18
C THR A 118 -12.40 29.93 2.96
N GLU A 119 -12.21 31.12 2.39
CA GLU A 119 -11.22 31.34 1.33
C GLU A 119 -9.81 30.91 1.77
N LYS A 120 -9.43 31.20 3.00
CA LYS A 120 -8.16 30.76 3.58
C LYS A 120 -8.03 29.23 3.55
N TYR A 121 -9.07 28.49 3.94
CA TYR A 121 -9.09 27.03 3.89
C TYR A 121 -8.95 26.52 2.45
N GLN A 122 -9.68 27.11 1.50
CA GLN A 122 -9.61 26.73 0.10
C GLN A 122 -8.22 26.99 -0.50
N ASN A 123 -7.64 28.15 -0.19
CA ASN A 123 -6.27 28.49 -0.62
C ASN A 123 -5.22 27.54 -0.04
N GLN A 124 -5.31 27.21 1.24
CA GLN A 124 -4.40 26.25 1.86
C GLN A 124 -4.56 24.85 1.25
N ARG A 125 -5.78 24.45 0.90
CA ARG A 125 -6.03 23.18 0.23
C ARG A 125 -5.42 23.13 -1.17
N ALA A 126 -5.56 24.20 -1.95
CA ALA A 126 -4.93 24.34 -3.26
C ALA A 126 -3.38 24.27 -3.15
N GLN A 127 -2.80 25.01 -2.19
CA GLN A 127 -1.35 24.96 -1.91
C GLN A 127 -0.88 23.57 -1.50
N LEU A 128 -1.69 22.85 -0.73
CA LEU A 128 -1.35 21.48 -0.32
C LEU A 128 -1.35 20.52 -1.51
N ILE A 129 -2.30 20.69 -2.44
CA ILE A 129 -2.35 19.92 -3.70
C ILE A 129 -1.11 20.23 -4.55
N SER A 130 -0.74 21.50 -4.71
CA SER A 130 0.40 21.89 -5.56
C SER A 130 1.75 21.39 -5.05
N LYS A 131 1.83 20.84 -3.83
CA LYS A 131 3.08 20.24 -3.35
C LYS A 131 3.50 19.02 -4.18
N ILE A 132 2.55 18.34 -4.83
CA ILE A 132 2.85 17.21 -5.72
C ILE A 132 3.65 17.63 -6.95
N ASP A 133 3.50 18.88 -7.42
CA ASP A 133 4.15 19.41 -8.62
C ASP A 133 5.68 19.46 -8.53
N ARG A 134 6.23 19.33 -7.31
CA ARG A 134 7.67 19.28 -7.06
C ARG A 134 8.30 17.92 -7.36
N PHE A 135 7.49 16.92 -7.65
CA PHE A 135 7.92 15.52 -7.80
C PHE A 135 7.52 14.97 -9.17
N THR A 136 8.39 14.16 -9.75
CA THR A 136 8.00 13.29 -10.84
C THR A 136 7.17 12.15 -10.24
N THR A 137 5.88 12.14 -10.53
CA THR A 137 4.98 11.09 -10.02
C THR A 137 5.16 9.79 -10.78
N LEU A 138 4.80 8.66 -10.18
CA LEU A 138 4.87 7.35 -10.81
C LEU A 138 4.17 7.31 -12.19
N PRO A 139 2.90 7.78 -12.33
CA PRO A 139 2.25 7.79 -13.65
C PRO A 139 2.95 8.71 -14.66
N SER A 140 3.54 9.84 -14.22
CA SER A 140 4.32 10.71 -15.12
C SER A 140 5.60 10.03 -15.62
N ALA A 141 6.34 9.36 -14.73
CA ALA A 141 7.55 8.62 -15.09
C ALA A 141 7.25 7.46 -16.05
N LEU A 142 6.18 6.70 -15.77
CA LEU A 142 5.71 5.65 -16.68
C LEU A 142 5.23 6.22 -18.02
N GLY A 143 4.57 7.37 -18.02
CA GLY A 143 4.15 8.08 -19.23
C GLY A 143 5.34 8.46 -20.13
N ALA A 144 6.45 8.91 -19.55
CA ALA A 144 7.70 9.16 -20.29
C ALA A 144 8.29 7.89 -20.94
N LYS A 145 7.98 6.71 -20.39
CA LYS A 145 8.34 5.39 -20.95
C LYS A 145 7.34 4.88 -22.00
N GLY A 146 6.26 5.62 -22.26
CA GLY A 146 5.25 5.27 -23.27
C GLY A 146 3.98 4.62 -22.73
N TYR A 147 3.85 4.45 -21.43
CA TYR A 147 2.63 3.92 -20.82
C TYR A 147 1.45 4.88 -20.95
N LEU A 148 0.26 4.33 -21.17
CA LEU A 148 -0.97 5.00 -20.79
C LEU A 148 -1.26 4.68 -19.32
N SER A 149 -1.88 5.63 -18.61
CA SER A 149 -2.20 5.43 -17.19
C SER A 149 -3.64 5.82 -16.88
N HIS A 150 -4.28 5.04 -16.01
CA HIS A 150 -5.67 5.27 -15.58
C HIS A 150 -5.76 5.35 -14.06
N GLN A 151 -6.26 6.48 -13.56
CA GLN A 151 -6.59 6.65 -12.15
C GLN A 151 -8.05 6.29 -11.90
N SER A 152 -8.28 5.38 -10.96
CA SER A 152 -9.62 5.05 -10.46
C SER A 152 -9.60 4.93 -8.93
N GLY A 153 -10.68 5.36 -8.30
CA GLY A 153 -10.82 5.35 -6.85
C GLY A 153 -10.26 6.60 -6.18
N LYS A 154 -9.67 6.38 -5.03
CA LYS A 154 -9.21 7.44 -4.12
C LYS A 154 -8.00 8.20 -4.69
N LEU A 155 -8.09 9.52 -4.70
CA LEU A 155 -7.03 10.44 -5.09
C LEU A 155 -7.29 11.81 -4.46
N TRP A 156 -6.26 12.40 -3.83
CA TRP A 156 -6.41 13.65 -3.10
C TRP A 156 -5.74 14.84 -3.78
N GLU A 157 -4.80 14.58 -4.71
CA GLU A 157 -3.92 15.60 -5.27
C GLU A 157 -4.50 16.22 -6.55
N GLY A 158 -5.69 16.82 -6.39
CA GLY A 158 -6.41 17.44 -7.49
C GLY A 158 -7.03 16.43 -8.45
N SER A 159 -7.05 16.78 -9.73
CA SER A 159 -7.54 15.89 -10.78
C SER A 159 -6.52 14.78 -11.09
N PHE A 160 -6.96 13.73 -11.78
CA PHE A 160 -6.03 12.71 -12.26
C PHE A 160 -4.88 13.31 -13.09
N LYS A 161 -5.11 14.39 -13.84
CA LYS A 161 -4.09 15.07 -14.64
C LYS A 161 -3.02 15.74 -13.77
N ASN A 162 -3.42 16.37 -12.66
CA ASN A 162 -2.47 16.98 -11.72
C ASN A 162 -1.50 15.95 -11.14
N SER A 163 -1.99 14.74 -10.92
CA SER A 163 -1.16 13.63 -10.44
C SER A 163 -0.38 12.91 -11.54
N GLY A 164 -0.47 13.36 -12.79
CA GLY A 164 0.32 12.85 -13.92
C GLY A 164 -0.31 11.68 -14.68
N PHE A 165 -1.55 11.29 -14.40
CA PHE A 165 -2.25 10.25 -15.17
C PHE A 165 -2.72 10.76 -16.52
N SER A 166 -2.63 9.92 -17.55
CA SER A 166 -3.15 10.23 -18.89
C SER A 166 -4.67 10.16 -18.96
N HIS A 167 -5.30 9.26 -18.19
CA HIS A 167 -6.73 9.03 -18.09
C HIS A 167 -7.13 8.86 -16.62
N GLY A 168 -8.39 9.04 -16.30
CA GLY A 168 -8.87 8.83 -14.94
C GLY A 168 -10.26 9.35 -14.70
N MET A 169 -10.78 9.04 -13.50
CA MET A 169 -12.15 9.34 -13.11
C MET A 169 -12.25 10.58 -12.23
N THR A 170 -11.21 10.89 -11.43
CA THR A 170 -11.25 11.98 -10.45
C THR A 170 -11.01 13.34 -11.12
N ARG A 171 -11.97 14.25 -10.98
CA ARG A 171 -11.83 15.66 -11.40
C ARG A 171 -11.11 16.47 -10.34
N GLY A 172 -11.24 16.07 -9.08
CA GLY A 172 -10.53 16.63 -7.95
C GLY A 172 -11.08 17.95 -7.45
N PHE A 173 -10.43 18.45 -6.39
CA PHE A 173 -10.72 19.78 -5.87
C PHE A 173 -10.40 20.87 -6.92
N PRO A 174 -11.22 21.93 -7.10
CA PRO A 174 -12.34 22.34 -6.24
C PRO A 174 -13.71 21.75 -6.60
N GLU A 175 -13.79 20.79 -7.48
CA GLU A 175 -15.05 20.19 -7.93
C GLU A 175 -15.86 19.57 -6.78
N ARG A 176 -17.19 19.50 -6.97
CA ARG A 176 -18.08 18.89 -5.97
C ARG A 176 -17.68 17.41 -5.74
N GLY A 177 -17.50 17.05 -4.48
CA GLY A 177 -17.03 15.71 -4.11
C GLY A 177 -15.52 15.50 -4.29
N GLY A 178 -14.80 16.44 -4.92
CA GLY A 178 -13.39 16.36 -5.27
C GLY A 178 -12.40 16.39 -4.11
N ARG A 179 -12.87 16.17 -2.87
CA ARG A 179 -11.99 16.12 -1.70
C ARG A 179 -10.99 14.97 -1.79
N HIS A 180 -11.43 13.79 -2.21
CA HIS A 180 -10.62 12.57 -2.17
C HIS A 180 -11.02 11.51 -3.21
N GLY A 181 -11.61 11.92 -4.34
CA GLY A 181 -11.86 10.99 -5.44
C GLY A 181 -13.11 11.18 -6.27
N ASP A 182 -14.07 12.01 -5.86
CA ASP A 182 -15.39 12.28 -6.51
C ASP A 182 -15.97 11.03 -7.22
N ASP A 183 -16.15 11.06 -8.57
CA ASP A 183 -16.68 9.93 -9.34
C ASP A 183 -15.75 8.70 -9.31
N GLY A 184 -14.47 8.88 -9.05
CA GLY A 184 -13.52 7.78 -8.88
C GLY A 184 -13.91 6.81 -7.76
N LEU A 185 -14.59 7.30 -6.70
CA LEU A 185 -14.99 6.46 -5.56
C LEU A 185 -16.07 5.42 -5.91
N LYS A 186 -16.67 5.50 -7.08
CA LYS A 186 -17.68 4.55 -7.57
C LYS A 186 -17.04 3.26 -8.09
N ILE A 187 -15.77 3.30 -8.49
CA ILE A 187 -15.07 2.14 -9.04
C ILE A 187 -15.15 0.94 -8.08
N GLY A 188 -15.38 -0.26 -8.62
CA GLY A 188 -15.60 -1.48 -7.86
C GLY A 188 -16.97 -1.55 -7.16
N ARG A 189 -17.50 -0.44 -6.66
CA ARG A 189 -18.86 -0.38 -6.08
C ARG A 189 -19.95 -0.43 -7.14
N GLU A 190 -19.74 0.23 -8.28
CA GLU A 190 -20.70 0.35 -9.39
C GLU A 190 -20.18 -0.35 -10.66
N GLY A 191 -19.13 -1.19 -10.55
CA GLY A 191 -18.53 -1.94 -11.65
C GLY A 191 -17.14 -1.44 -12.03
N LEU A 192 -16.61 -1.99 -13.15
CA LEU A 192 -15.27 -1.75 -13.66
C LEU A 192 -15.26 -1.18 -15.08
N GLU A 193 -16.39 -0.75 -15.60
CA GLU A 193 -16.55 -0.20 -16.96
C GLU A 193 -15.48 0.83 -17.34
N PRO A 194 -15.16 1.85 -16.48
CA PRO A 194 -14.14 2.84 -16.82
C PRO A 194 -12.76 2.22 -17.07
N ILE A 195 -12.41 1.18 -16.32
CA ILE A 195 -11.15 0.44 -16.51
C ILE A 195 -11.23 -0.41 -17.78
N ALA A 196 -12.35 -1.09 -18.04
CA ALA A 196 -12.54 -1.90 -19.24
C ALA A 196 -12.39 -1.07 -20.52
N ASN A 197 -13.02 0.11 -20.56
CA ASN A 197 -12.93 1.05 -21.68
C ASN A 197 -11.50 1.61 -21.86
N PHE A 198 -10.80 1.84 -20.75
CA PHE A 198 -9.41 2.29 -20.80
C PHE A 198 -8.47 1.20 -21.33
N ILE A 199 -8.64 -0.06 -20.91
CA ILE A 199 -7.84 -1.17 -21.44
C ILE A 199 -8.06 -1.31 -22.95
N GLU A 200 -9.31 -1.27 -23.42
CA GLU A 200 -9.62 -1.30 -24.86
C GLU A 200 -8.94 -0.15 -25.63
N LEU A 201 -8.85 1.03 -25.03
CA LEU A 201 -8.14 2.16 -25.61
C LEU A 201 -6.63 1.89 -25.71
N ALA A 202 -6.04 1.30 -24.67
CA ALA A 202 -4.62 0.95 -24.64
C ALA A 202 -4.29 -0.13 -25.69
N GLU A 203 -5.15 -1.16 -25.81
CA GLU A 203 -5.05 -2.19 -26.86
C GLU A 203 -5.09 -1.59 -28.25
N LYS A 204 -6.06 -0.71 -28.54
CA LYS A 204 -6.19 -0.03 -29.85
C LYS A 204 -4.97 0.82 -30.22
N GLN A 205 -4.23 1.31 -29.22
CA GLN A 205 -3.03 2.11 -29.40
C GLN A 205 -1.73 1.30 -29.34
N ASP A 206 -1.83 0.00 -29.12
CA ASP A 206 -0.68 -0.90 -28.90
C ASP A 206 0.28 -0.33 -27.84
N LYS A 207 -0.25 0.08 -26.68
CA LYS A 207 0.51 0.67 -25.59
C LYS A 207 0.38 -0.12 -24.30
N PRO A 208 1.46 -0.27 -23.54
CA PRO A 208 1.38 -0.79 -22.19
C PRO A 208 0.59 0.18 -21.30
N PHE A 209 -0.05 -0.35 -20.26
CA PHE A 209 -0.85 0.46 -19.39
C PHE A 209 -0.45 0.33 -17.91
N PHE A 210 -0.72 1.39 -17.17
CA PHE A 210 -0.68 1.44 -15.71
C PHE A 210 -2.06 1.76 -15.15
N ILE A 211 -2.59 0.89 -14.30
CA ILE A 211 -3.87 1.08 -13.62
C ILE A 211 -3.60 1.30 -12.12
N TRP A 212 -4.03 2.45 -11.61
CA TRP A 212 -4.18 2.75 -10.20
C TRP A 212 -5.60 2.39 -9.78
N TYR A 213 -5.76 1.26 -9.09
CA TYR A 213 -7.02 0.76 -8.59
C TYR A 213 -7.08 0.94 -7.07
N ALA A 214 -7.67 2.04 -6.62
CA ALA A 214 -7.82 2.41 -5.22
C ALA A 214 -9.31 2.59 -4.85
N PRO A 215 -10.14 1.53 -4.96
CA PRO A 215 -11.56 1.63 -4.67
C PRO A 215 -11.78 2.08 -3.23
N PHE A 216 -12.90 2.76 -2.97
CA PHE A 216 -13.26 3.22 -1.62
C PHE A 216 -13.81 2.05 -0.79
N LEU A 217 -12.98 0.98 -0.70
CA LEU A 217 -13.25 -0.31 -0.07
C LEU A 217 -11.99 -0.81 0.68
N PRO A 218 -12.16 -1.36 1.88
CA PRO A 218 -13.37 -1.48 2.70
C PRO A 218 -13.73 -0.23 3.52
N HIS A 219 -13.24 0.97 3.17
CA HIS A 219 -13.42 2.24 3.89
C HIS A 219 -14.89 2.55 4.26
N THR A 220 -15.08 3.26 5.35
CA THR A 220 -16.39 3.78 5.77
C THR A 220 -16.99 4.74 4.72
N PRO A 221 -18.33 4.79 4.55
CA PRO A 221 -19.37 4.11 5.32
C PRO A 221 -19.45 2.61 5.00
N HIS A 222 -19.54 1.76 6.04
CA HIS A 222 -19.69 0.33 5.84
C HIS A 222 -21.14 0.00 5.44
N ASN A 223 -21.36 -0.06 4.14
CA ASN A 223 -22.65 -0.33 3.50
C ASN A 223 -22.54 -1.47 2.48
N PRO A 224 -22.11 -2.67 2.92
CA PRO A 224 -21.92 -3.81 2.03
C PRO A 224 -23.24 -4.26 1.42
N PRO A 225 -23.21 -4.95 0.26
CA PRO A 225 -24.38 -5.63 -0.26
C PRO A 225 -24.96 -6.60 0.77
N GLU A 226 -26.31 -6.66 0.84
CA GLU A 226 -27.04 -7.47 1.82
C GLU A 226 -26.64 -8.95 1.78
N ARG A 227 -26.38 -9.51 0.58
CA ARG A 227 -25.93 -10.89 0.40
C ARG A 227 -24.60 -11.19 1.12
N LEU A 228 -23.70 -10.20 1.22
CA LEU A 228 -22.44 -10.35 1.95
C LEU A 228 -22.64 -10.13 3.45
N LEU A 229 -23.40 -9.11 3.82
CA LEU A 229 -23.69 -8.85 5.22
C LEU A 229 -24.30 -10.08 5.93
N LYS A 230 -25.25 -10.76 5.29
CA LYS A 230 -25.88 -11.99 5.83
C LYS A 230 -24.89 -13.11 6.15
N LYS A 231 -23.77 -13.21 5.42
CA LYS A 231 -22.74 -14.22 5.69
C LYS A 231 -22.04 -14.00 7.04
N TYR A 232 -21.95 -12.74 7.48
CA TYR A 232 -21.19 -12.36 8.68
C TYR A 232 -22.07 -12.03 9.89
N GLN A 233 -23.36 -11.85 9.71
CA GLN A 233 -24.28 -11.64 10.82
C GLN A 233 -24.46 -12.92 11.63
N THR A 234 -24.11 -12.85 12.91
CA THR A 234 -24.38 -13.89 13.92
C THR A 234 -24.97 -13.23 15.16
N ALA A 235 -25.58 -14.02 16.04
CA ALA A 235 -26.17 -13.49 17.29
C ALA A 235 -25.14 -12.77 18.19
N ASP A 236 -23.90 -13.26 18.17
CA ASP A 236 -22.86 -12.77 19.09
C ASP A 236 -21.90 -11.74 18.45
N ARG A 237 -22.03 -11.49 17.14
CA ARG A 237 -21.13 -10.57 16.45
C ARG A 237 -21.73 -9.17 16.38
N PRO A 238 -21.03 -8.11 16.89
CA PRO A 238 -21.47 -6.74 16.71
C PRO A 238 -21.70 -6.39 15.23
N ILE A 239 -22.78 -5.67 14.96
CA ILE A 239 -23.16 -5.32 13.58
C ILE A 239 -22.10 -4.48 12.87
N SER A 240 -21.33 -3.67 13.60
CA SER A 240 -20.20 -2.90 13.09
C SER A 240 -19.11 -3.83 12.52
N ILE A 241 -18.78 -4.89 13.25
CA ILE A 241 -17.82 -5.91 12.83
C ILE A 241 -18.34 -6.71 11.62
N ALA A 242 -19.61 -7.15 11.67
CA ALA A 242 -20.21 -7.89 10.56
C ALA A 242 -20.22 -7.08 9.25
N LYS A 243 -20.53 -5.78 9.34
CA LYS A 243 -20.48 -4.87 8.20
C LYS A 243 -19.07 -4.71 7.65
N TYR A 244 -18.10 -4.49 8.50
CA TYR A 244 -16.71 -4.35 8.09
C TYR A 244 -16.17 -5.61 7.42
N TYR A 245 -16.42 -6.80 7.99
CA TYR A 245 -16.04 -8.07 7.38
C TYR A 245 -16.65 -8.26 6.00
N ALA A 246 -17.93 -7.90 5.85
CA ALA A 246 -18.60 -7.95 4.56
C ALA A 246 -18.01 -6.92 3.54
N MET A 247 -17.51 -5.77 4.00
CA MET A 247 -16.79 -4.82 3.14
C MET A 247 -15.44 -5.37 2.67
N CYS A 248 -14.72 -6.09 3.52
CA CYS A 248 -13.45 -6.75 3.14
C CYS A 248 -13.68 -7.83 2.08
N GLU A 249 -14.72 -8.66 2.23
CA GLU A 249 -15.09 -9.64 1.19
C GLU A 249 -15.56 -8.94 -0.09
N TRP A 250 -16.29 -7.83 0.00
CA TRP A 250 -16.69 -7.08 -1.19
C TRP A 250 -15.48 -6.51 -1.94
N PHE A 251 -14.50 -5.98 -1.22
CA PHE A 251 -13.24 -5.56 -1.84
C PHE A 251 -12.55 -6.72 -2.57
N ASP A 252 -12.45 -7.89 -1.92
CA ASP A 252 -11.88 -9.09 -2.53
C ASP A 252 -12.61 -9.50 -3.83
N GLU A 253 -13.95 -9.45 -3.82
CA GLU A 253 -14.73 -9.71 -5.03
C GLU A 253 -14.38 -8.76 -6.18
N THR A 254 -14.19 -7.46 -5.88
CA THR A 254 -13.82 -6.48 -6.91
C THR A 254 -12.40 -6.68 -7.42
N CYS A 255 -11.47 -7.15 -6.59
CA CYS A 255 -10.13 -7.56 -7.02
C CYS A 255 -10.18 -8.77 -7.95
N GLY A 256 -11.04 -9.76 -7.64
CA GLY A 256 -11.30 -10.91 -8.52
C GLY A 256 -11.88 -10.48 -9.87
N GLN A 257 -12.84 -9.56 -9.87
CA GLN A 257 -13.41 -9.01 -11.11
C GLN A 257 -12.35 -8.28 -11.96
N LEU A 258 -11.48 -7.50 -11.32
CA LEU A 258 -10.39 -6.80 -12.02
C LEU A 258 -9.38 -7.79 -12.62
N HIS A 259 -9.02 -8.83 -11.88
CA HIS A 259 -8.15 -9.89 -12.41
C HIS A 259 -8.79 -10.60 -13.60
N ASN A 260 -10.06 -11.00 -13.50
CA ASN A 260 -10.79 -11.66 -14.58
C ASN A 260 -10.91 -10.76 -15.82
N LEU A 261 -11.11 -9.45 -15.64
CA LEU A 261 -11.16 -8.49 -16.74
C LEU A 261 -9.87 -8.49 -17.58
N ILE A 262 -8.72 -8.69 -16.95
CA ILE A 262 -7.41 -8.81 -17.60
C ILE A 262 -7.25 -10.22 -18.22
N ASP A 263 -7.68 -11.27 -17.49
CA ASP A 263 -7.56 -12.66 -17.91
C ASP A 263 -8.41 -12.98 -19.14
N ASP A 264 -9.66 -12.53 -19.18
CA ASP A 264 -10.57 -12.66 -20.33
C ASP A 264 -9.99 -12.06 -21.63
N ARG A 265 -9.07 -11.07 -21.50
CA ARG A 265 -8.33 -10.46 -22.60
C ARG A 265 -7.00 -11.16 -22.89
N LYS A 266 -6.68 -12.25 -22.18
CA LYS A 266 -5.42 -13.01 -22.30
C LYS A 266 -4.17 -12.16 -22.08
N MET A 267 -4.27 -11.19 -21.16
CA MET A 267 -3.18 -10.26 -20.82
C MET A 267 -2.47 -10.60 -19.52
N THR A 268 -2.95 -11.59 -18.75
CA THR A 268 -2.45 -11.94 -17.40
C THR A 268 -0.96 -12.24 -17.42
N GLU A 269 -0.46 -12.97 -18.41
CA GLU A 269 0.96 -13.33 -18.53
C GLU A 269 1.87 -12.10 -18.74
N ASN A 270 1.37 -11.04 -19.35
CA ASN A 270 2.09 -9.78 -19.54
C ASN A 270 1.62 -8.67 -18.60
N THR A 271 1.01 -9.00 -17.46
CA THR A 271 0.53 -8.03 -16.49
C THR A 271 1.13 -8.31 -15.11
N ILE A 272 1.64 -7.25 -14.48
CA ILE A 272 2.11 -7.27 -13.09
C ILE A 272 1.00 -6.75 -12.20
N PHE A 273 0.47 -7.58 -11.31
CA PHE A 273 -0.43 -7.14 -10.25
C PHE A 273 0.40 -6.89 -8.98
N ILE A 274 0.23 -5.71 -8.40
CA ILE A 274 0.91 -5.28 -7.18
C ILE A 274 -0.16 -4.92 -6.16
N TYR A 275 0.00 -5.40 -4.95
CA TYR A 275 -0.94 -5.19 -3.87
C TYR A 275 -0.32 -4.46 -2.69
N VAL A 276 -1.05 -3.50 -2.12
CA VAL A 276 -0.71 -2.80 -0.88
C VAL A 276 -1.99 -2.23 -0.24
N THR A 277 -1.96 -1.97 1.07
CA THR A 277 -3.02 -1.20 1.76
C THR A 277 -2.50 0.23 2.02
N ASP A 278 -3.37 1.24 1.94
CA ASP A 278 -2.98 2.64 2.22
C ASP A 278 -2.68 2.88 3.69
N ASN A 279 -3.46 2.29 4.59
CA ASN A 279 -3.22 2.23 6.04
C ASN A 279 -4.10 1.15 6.68
N GLY A 280 -3.71 0.71 7.88
CA GLY A 280 -4.48 -0.28 8.61
C GLY A 280 -5.75 0.29 9.24
N TRP A 281 -6.67 -0.61 9.58
CA TRP A 281 -7.94 -0.33 10.25
C TRP A 281 -8.34 -1.51 11.11
N ILE A 282 -8.63 -1.30 12.38
CA ILE A 282 -9.26 -2.29 13.25
C ILE A 282 -10.64 -1.75 13.61
N GLN A 283 -11.68 -2.46 13.22
CA GLN A 283 -13.05 -2.01 13.49
C GLN A 283 -13.38 -2.04 14.98
N ASP A 284 -13.83 -0.90 15.51
CA ASP A 284 -14.37 -0.82 16.88
C ASP A 284 -15.70 -1.60 16.94
N PRO A 285 -15.85 -2.57 17.86
CA PRO A 285 -17.06 -3.35 17.99
C PRO A 285 -18.29 -2.55 18.42
N THR A 286 -18.09 -1.43 19.10
CA THR A 286 -19.15 -0.62 19.72
C THR A 286 -19.54 0.61 18.91
N SER A 287 -18.78 0.96 17.89
CA SER A 287 -18.99 2.18 17.11
C SER A 287 -18.69 2.00 15.62
N LYS A 288 -18.94 3.04 14.82
CA LYS A 288 -18.58 3.10 13.40
C LYS A 288 -17.12 3.54 13.18
N ARG A 289 -16.35 3.71 14.25
CA ARG A 289 -14.98 4.20 14.23
C ARG A 289 -14.00 3.02 14.20
N TYR A 290 -12.74 3.32 14.07
CA TYR A 290 -11.64 2.36 14.27
C TYR A 290 -11.17 2.36 15.73
N ALA A 291 -10.65 1.23 16.15
CA ALA A 291 -10.09 1.04 17.48
C ALA A 291 -8.75 1.79 17.62
N PRO A 292 -8.28 2.04 18.86
CA PRO A 292 -6.91 2.48 19.11
C PRO A 292 -5.87 1.55 18.50
N ARG A 293 -4.64 2.04 18.27
CA ARG A 293 -3.51 1.29 17.71
C ARG A 293 -3.75 0.75 16.29
N SER A 294 -4.69 1.37 15.56
CA SER A 294 -4.92 1.09 14.15
C SER A 294 -4.68 2.34 13.30
N LYS A 295 -5.62 2.77 12.47
CA LYS A 295 -5.49 4.00 11.65
C LYS A 295 -4.99 5.19 12.48
N GLN A 296 -4.11 6.02 11.91
CA GLN A 296 -3.45 7.16 12.55
C GLN A 296 -2.54 6.79 13.75
N SER A 297 -2.14 5.53 13.84
CA SER A 297 -1.26 5.03 14.88
C SER A 297 0.03 4.46 14.29
N PRO A 298 1.19 4.56 14.97
CA PRO A 298 2.43 3.93 14.54
C PRO A 298 2.45 2.41 14.72
N ASN A 299 1.43 1.86 15.39
CA ASN A 299 1.35 0.45 15.73
C ASN A 299 1.14 -0.44 14.49
N GLU A 300 1.37 -1.76 14.65
CA GLU A 300 1.21 -2.76 13.58
C GLU A 300 -0.19 -2.70 12.94
N GLY A 301 -1.24 -2.48 13.77
CA GLY A 301 -2.60 -2.35 13.27
C GLY A 301 -2.84 -1.12 12.38
N GLY A 302 -1.91 -0.16 12.36
CA GLY A 302 -1.99 1.04 11.53
C GLY A 302 -1.02 1.04 10.35
N THR A 303 0.18 0.48 10.53
CA THR A 303 1.29 0.63 9.57
C THR A 303 1.64 -0.64 8.81
N ARG A 304 1.34 -1.84 9.34
CA ARG A 304 1.64 -3.10 8.66
C ARG A 304 0.63 -3.39 7.55
N THR A 305 1.12 -3.86 6.42
CA THR A 305 0.34 -4.28 5.26
C THR A 305 1.04 -5.46 4.56
N PRO A 306 0.33 -6.48 4.05
CA PRO A 306 0.95 -7.37 3.09
C PRO A 306 1.28 -6.60 1.81
N ILE A 307 2.43 -6.89 1.22
CA ILE A 307 2.81 -6.40 -0.11
C ILE A 307 3.12 -7.61 -0.96
N PHE A 308 2.53 -7.72 -2.15
CA PHE A 308 2.87 -8.79 -3.06
C PHE A 308 2.97 -8.32 -4.51
N PHE A 309 3.76 -9.08 -5.28
CA PHE A 309 3.97 -8.91 -6.71
C PHE A 309 3.60 -10.21 -7.41
N ASN A 310 2.58 -10.17 -8.25
CA ASN A 310 2.14 -11.27 -9.08
C ASN A 310 2.45 -10.97 -10.55
N TRP A 311 3.26 -11.80 -11.18
CA TRP A 311 3.56 -11.75 -12.61
C TRP A 311 3.78 -13.18 -13.10
N PRO A 312 2.73 -13.89 -13.51
CA PRO A 312 2.77 -15.33 -13.75
C PRO A 312 3.88 -15.79 -14.69
N ALA A 313 4.13 -15.06 -15.78
CA ALA A 313 5.15 -15.42 -16.75
C ALA A 313 6.60 -15.22 -16.28
N LYS A 314 6.85 -14.43 -15.22
CA LYS A 314 8.20 -13.97 -14.88
C LYS A 314 8.61 -14.17 -13.43
N LEU A 315 7.67 -14.31 -12.50
CA LEU A 315 7.95 -14.45 -11.08
C LEU A 315 7.49 -15.81 -10.56
N ALA A 316 8.40 -16.54 -9.93
CA ALA A 316 8.03 -17.74 -9.18
C ALA A 316 7.43 -17.33 -7.82
N PRO A 317 6.33 -17.95 -7.38
CA PRO A 317 5.75 -17.68 -6.07
C PRO A 317 6.75 -17.92 -4.94
N ALA A 318 6.81 -16.98 -3.99
CA ALA A 318 7.67 -17.09 -2.81
C ALA A 318 7.07 -16.32 -1.63
N ASP A 319 7.17 -16.86 -0.44
CA ASP A 319 6.85 -16.18 0.83
C ASP A 319 8.15 -15.62 1.42
N ARG A 320 8.27 -14.31 1.52
CA ARG A 320 9.50 -13.59 1.85
C ARG A 320 9.43 -12.98 3.26
N PRO A 321 10.38 -13.28 4.14
CA PRO A 321 10.38 -12.79 5.52
C PRO A 321 10.95 -11.38 5.70
N GLU A 322 11.56 -10.81 4.65
CA GLU A 322 12.26 -9.53 4.77
C GLU A 322 11.29 -8.36 4.99
N LEU A 323 11.82 -7.31 5.61
CA LEU A 323 11.14 -6.02 5.78
C LEU A 323 11.10 -5.26 4.47
N VAL A 324 9.90 -4.90 4.02
CA VAL A 324 9.68 -4.01 2.86
C VAL A 324 8.74 -2.89 3.24
N SER A 325 8.77 -1.81 2.49
CA SER A 325 7.93 -0.64 2.73
C SER A 325 7.29 -0.16 1.44
N SER A 326 6.13 0.45 1.51
CA SER A 326 5.46 1.01 0.32
C SER A 326 6.29 2.08 -0.39
N ILE A 327 7.30 2.64 0.28
CA ILE A 327 8.28 3.55 -0.33
C ILE A 327 9.14 2.85 -1.40
N ASP A 328 9.23 1.52 -1.37
CA ASP A 328 9.97 0.71 -2.33
C ASP A 328 9.19 0.45 -3.62
N LEU A 329 7.88 0.71 -3.61
CA LEU A 329 7.03 0.38 -4.76
C LEU A 329 7.36 1.23 -5.98
N VAL A 330 7.58 2.54 -5.80
CA VAL A 330 7.90 3.42 -6.94
C VAL A 330 9.20 3.01 -7.63
N PRO A 331 10.36 2.88 -6.96
CA PRO A 331 11.60 2.45 -7.63
C PRO A 331 11.46 1.05 -8.24
N THR A 332 10.77 0.11 -7.57
CA THR A 332 10.57 -1.25 -8.09
C THR A 332 9.67 -1.26 -9.33
N ILE A 333 8.56 -0.52 -9.33
CA ILE A 333 7.65 -0.44 -10.49
C ILE A 333 8.38 0.17 -11.68
N LEU A 334 9.14 1.25 -11.48
CA LEU A 334 9.91 1.88 -12.55
C LEU A 334 10.94 0.91 -13.13
N SER A 335 11.68 0.19 -12.30
CA SER A 335 12.65 -0.82 -12.73
C SER A 335 11.98 -1.95 -13.51
N LEU A 336 10.84 -2.50 -13.02
CA LEU A 336 10.07 -3.54 -13.70
C LEU A 336 9.53 -3.09 -15.05
N ALA A 337 9.18 -1.81 -15.19
CA ALA A 337 8.75 -1.17 -16.41
C ALA A 337 9.92 -0.81 -17.36
N GLY A 338 11.16 -1.04 -16.96
CA GLY A 338 12.35 -0.60 -17.71
C GLY A 338 12.45 0.92 -17.82
N ALA A 339 11.88 1.66 -16.88
CA ALA A 339 12.00 3.11 -16.78
C ALA A 339 13.19 3.49 -15.88
N ASP A 340 13.67 4.73 -16.03
CA ASP A 340 14.74 5.23 -15.18
C ASP A 340 14.29 5.36 -13.73
N VAL A 341 15.08 4.86 -12.79
CA VAL A 341 14.86 5.00 -11.36
C VAL A 341 15.66 6.19 -10.83
N PRO A 342 15.02 7.27 -10.41
CA PRO A 342 15.74 8.43 -9.86
C PRO A 342 16.54 8.07 -8.61
N GLY A 343 17.82 8.42 -8.57
CA GLY A 343 18.70 8.15 -7.41
C GLY A 343 18.32 8.94 -6.13
N SER A 344 17.38 9.88 -6.22
CA SER A 344 16.83 10.62 -5.08
C SER A 344 15.72 9.87 -4.33
N LEU A 345 15.21 8.75 -4.87
CA LEU A 345 14.19 7.95 -4.21
C LEU A 345 14.80 7.23 -2.99
N PRO A 346 14.20 7.36 -1.80
CA PRO A 346 14.73 6.73 -0.58
C PRO A 346 14.40 5.23 -0.47
N GLY A 347 13.45 4.74 -1.28
CA GLY A 347 13.06 3.34 -1.34
C GLY A 347 14.08 2.47 -2.07
N LEU A 348 14.06 1.17 -1.83
CA LEU A 348 14.88 0.19 -2.55
C LEU A 348 14.15 -0.29 -3.80
N ASP A 349 14.91 -0.51 -4.88
CA ASP A 349 14.44 -1.34 -5.98
C ASP A 349 14.50 -2.82 -5.56
N LEU A 350 13.34 -3.46 -5.49
CA LEU A 350 13.19 -4.86 -5.09
C LEU A 350 13.23 -5.83 -6.29
N THR A 351 13.48 -5.36 -7.50
CA THR A 351 13.38 -6.16 -8.73
C THR A 351 14.24 -7.41 -8.68
N ASP A 352 15.49 -7.30 -8.21
CA ASP A 352 16.37 -8.45 -8.09
C ASP A 352 15.90 -9.44 -7.00
N ALA A 353 15.39 -8.92 -5.90
CA ALA A 353 14.84 -9.75 -4.82
C ALA A 353 13.60 -10.53 -5.28
N ILE A 354 12.69 -9.91 -6.04
CA ILE A 354 11.46 -10.56 -6.51
C ILE A 354 11.68 -11.49 -7.70
N ARG A 355 12.64 -11.21 -8.60
CA ARG A 355 12.94 -12.04 -9.77
C ARG A 355 13.86 -13.21 -9.45
N ASN A 356 14.91 -12.95 -8.69
CA ASN A 356 16.03 -13.89 -8.49
C ASN A 356 16.11 -14.43 -7.07
N GLY A 357 15.23 -13.97 -6.17
CA GLY A 357 15.24 -14.37 -4.77
C GLY A 357 16.42 -13.79 -3.98
N SER A 358 17.10 -12.77 -4.50
CA SER A 358 18.24 -12.14 -3.84
C SER A 358 17.82 -11.56 -2.48
N LYS A 359 18.75 -11.57 -1.53
CA LYS A 359 18.54 -11.01 -0.20
C LYS A 359 18.41 -9.48 -0.27
N ILE A 360 17.41 -8.93 0.39
CA ILE A 360 17.26 -7.48 0.52
C ILE A 360 18.28 -6.95 1.53
N ALA A 361 19.18 -6.09 1.05
CA ALA A 361 20.25 -5.50 1.86
C ALA A 361 19.75 -4.33 2.71
N ARG A 362 18.69 -4.54 3.49
CA ARG A 362 18.09 -3.54 4.38
C ARG A 362 18.14 -4.04 5.81
N LYS A 363 18.60 -3.17 6.72
CA LYS A 363 18.55 -3.45 8.16
C LYS A 363 17.28 -2.88 8.80
N GLN A 364 16.84 -1.72 8.35
CA GLN A 364 15.81 -0.92 9.02
C GLN A 364 14.79 -0.37 8.02
N ILE A 365 13.55 -0.24 8.50
CA ILE A 365 12.53 0.60 7.87
C ILE A 365 12.08 1.66 8.86
N PHE A 366 11.63 2.79 8.31
CA PHE A 366 11.24 3.95 9.09
C PHE A 366 9.84 4.41 8.71
N GLY A 367 9.23 5.14 9.63
CA GLY A 367 7.99 5.85 9.35
C GLY A 367 7.72 6.97 10.34
N GLU A 368 6.71 7.74 10.00
CA GLU A 368 6.31 8.96 10.67
C GLU A 368 4.80 9.11 10.64
N GLY A 369 4.25 9.81 11.58
CA GLY A 369 2.83 10.10 11.57
C GLY A 369 2.56 11.49 12.09
N PHE A 370 1.56 12.09 11.48
CA PHE A 370 1.17 13.46 11.72
C PHE A 370 -0.31 13.54 12.10
N ALA A 371 -0.73 14.68 12.62
CA ALA A 371 -2.13 14.93 12.89
C ALA A 371 -2.97 14.82 11.61
N HIS A 372 -4.17 14.26 11.73
CA HIS A 372 -5.11 14.13 10.60
C HIS A 372 -5.37 15.47 9.89
N ASP A 373 -5.59 16.52 10.70
CA ASP A 373 -5.78 17.87 10.21
C ASP A 373 -4.47 18.64 10.39
N ILE A 374 -3.92 19.14 9.30
CA ILE A 374 -2.58 19.75 9.26
C ILE A 374 -2.59 21.07 10.02
N ALA A 375 -1.78 21.16 11.06
CA ALA A 375 -1.69 22.37 11.89
C ALA A 375 -1.08 23.56 11.15
N ASP A 376 -0.02 23.31 10.38
CA ASP A 376 0.61 24.27 9.48
C ASP A 376 1.07 23.56 8.21
N ILE A 377 0.57 24.00 7.06
CA ILE A 377 0.88 23.35 5.76
C ILE A 377 2.33 23.58 5.31
N ASN A 378 3.03 24.59 5.87
CA ASN A 378 4.40 24.94 5.52
C ASN A 378 5.43 24.40 6.53
N GLU A 379 4.96 23.92 7.69
CA GLU A 379 5.79 23.41 8.78
C GLU A 379 5.34 21.97 9.12
N PRO A 380 5.80 20.95 8.39
CA PRO A 380 5.40 19.56 8.64
C PRO A 380 5.54 19.13 10.10
N GLU A 381 6.62 19.53 10.76
CA GLU A 381 6.88 19.19 12.16
C GLU A 381 5.82 19.73 13.14
N ALA A 382 5.08 20.77 12.78
CA ALA A 382 4.01 21.31 13.62
C ALA A 382 2.87 20.27 13.84
N SER A 383 2.72 19.34 12.92
CA SER A 383 1.72 18.27 12.98
C SER A 383 2.28 16.91 13.40
N LEU A 384 3.60 16.81 13.65
CA LEU A 384 4.26 15.53 13.94
C LEU A 384 3.79 14.94 15.27
N LEU A 385 3.34 13.68 15.26
CA LEU A 385 2.88 12.94 16.42
C LEU A 385 3.85 11.85 16.84
N TYR A 386 4.48 11.17 15.89
CA TYR A 386 5.41 10.08 16.16
C TYR A 386 6.37 9.83 15.01
N ARG A 387 7.50 9.21 15.34
CA ARG A 387 8.42 8.56 14.41
C ARG A 387 8.68 7.14 14.88
N TRP A 388 8.96 6.22 13.97
CA TRP A 388 9.21 4.82 14.32
C TRP A 388 10.28 4.19 13.43
N CYS A 389 10.89 3.13 13.94
CA CYS A 389 11.87 2.30 13.23
C CYS A 389 11.64 0.83 13.57
N ILE A 390 11.77 -0.03 12.57
CA ILE A 390 11.83 -1.48 12.76
C ILE A 390 13.18 -1.99 12.29
N GLU A 391 13.85 -2.77 13.15
CA GLU A 391 15.07 -3.51 12.83
C GLU A 391 14.94 -4.95 13.34
N GLY A 392 14.97 -5.92 12.43
CA GLY A 392 14.73 -7.31 12.76
C GLY A 392 13.36 -7.49 13.42
N LYS A 393 13.33 -7.91 14.69
CA LYS A 393 12.12 -8.07 15.48
C LYS A 393 11.76 -6.86 16.34
N TRP A 394 12.64 -5.87 16.44
CA TRP A 394 12.46 -4.73 17.32
C TRP A 394 11.80 -3.56 16.61
N LYS A 395 10.76 -3.01 17.23
CA LYS A 395 10.11 -1.78 16.80
C LYS A 395 10.17 -0.73 17.90
N LEU A 396 10.78 0.41 17.58
CA LEU A 396 10.84 1.58 18.46
C LEU A 396 9.89 2.66 17.98
N LEU A 397 9.08 3.16 18.89
CA LEU A 397 8.21 4.33 18.71
C LEU A 397 8.71 5.49 19.53
N LEU A 398 8.84 6.68 18.92
CA LEU A 398 9.12 7.96 19.57
C LEU A 398 7.89 8.85 19.40
N THR A 399 7.20 9.15 20.49
CA THR A 399 5.95 9.91 20.50
C THR A 399 6.19 11.34 20.95
N TYR A 400 5.53 12.28 20.31
CA TYR A 400 5.50 13.70 20.68
C TYR A 400 4.21 14.04 21.44
N ASP A 401 4.09 15.29 21.93
CA ASP A 401 2.84 15.74 22.48
C ASP A 401 1.74 15.68 21.40
N GLY A 402 0.54 15.25 21.77
CA GLY A 402 -0.56 15.08 20.84
C GLY A 402 -1.53 16.27 20.82
N GLU A 403 -1.11 17.47 21.25
CA GLU A 403 -1.99 18.63 21.41
C GLU A 403 -2.69 19.07 20.13
N VAL A 404 -2.01 18.89 18.98
CA VAL A 404 -2.56 19.22 17.65
C VAL A 404 -3.50 18.12 17.09
N ASN A 405 -3.52 16.93 17.71
CA ASN A 405 -4.33 15.82 17.24
C ASN A 405 -5.71 15.78 17.88
N ARG A 406 -6.76 16.04 17.12
CA ARG A 406 -8.14 15.92 17.61
C ARG A 406 -8.60 14.47 17.83
N TYR A 407 -7.97 13.50 17.18
CA TYR A 407 -8.27 12.07 17.30
C TYR A 407 -7.45 11.41 18.42
N ALA A 408 -7.62 11.88 19.65
CA ALA A 408 -6.78 11.49 20.79
C ALA A 408 -6.80 9.99 21.13
N TRP A 409 -7.81 9.25 20.69
CA TRP A 409 -7.93 7.80 20.93
C TRP A 409 -7.04 6.96 20.03
N THR A 410 -6.52 7.50 18.93
CA THR A 410 -5.74 6.76 17.94
C THR A 410 -4.41 6.25 18.49
N HIS A 411 -3.77 7.09 19.31
CA HIS A 411 -2.52 6.78 19.99
C HIS A 411 -2.49 7.49 21.35
N PRO A 412 -2.18 6.78 22.45
CA PRO A 412 -2.24 7.35 23.79
C PRO A 412 -1.30 8.53 23.97
N ARG A 413 -1.83 9.69 24.34
CA ARG A 413 -1.04 10.90 24.63
C ARG A 413 -0.30 10.83 25.98
N SER A 414 -0.69 9.90 26.84
CA SER A 414 -0.10 9.71 28.17
C SER A 414 1.29 9.12 28.11
N VAL A 415 1.64 8.42 27.04
CA VAL A 415 2.96 7.78 26.89
C VAL A 415 3.94 8.78 26.31
N LYS A 416 4.78 9.35 27.15
CA LYS A 416 5.76 10.37 26.77
C LYS A 416 7.19 9.84 26.55
N GLY A 417 7.44 8.59 26.88
CA GLY A 417 8.74 7.94 26.71
C GLY A 417 8.80 7.09 25.46
N PRO A 418 9.98 6.54 25.14
CA PRO A 418 10.13 5.58 24.07
C PRO A 418 9.32 4.31 24.35
N GLN A 419 8.77 3.71 23.30
CA GLN A 419 8.06 2.44 23.37
C GLN A 419 8.79 1.44 22.47
N LEU A 420 9.29 0.36 23.06
CA LEU A 420 10.00 -0.71 22.34
C LEU A 420 9.18 -1.99 22.42
N TYR A 421 8.99 -2.64 21.25
CA TYR A 421 8.24 -3.89 21.15
C TYR A 421 9.07 -4.96 20.44
N ASN A 422 8.89 -6.23 20.85
CA ASN A 422 9.41 -7.39 20.16
C ASN A 422 8.29 -7.99 19.30
N LEU A 423 8.26 -7.68 18.02
CA LEU A 423 7.18 -8.07 17.10
C LEU A 423 7.08 -9.58 16.81
N GLU A 424 8.08 -10.38 17.18
CA GLU A 424 8.01 -11.85 17.08
C GLU A 424 7.19 -12.45 18.23
N ASP A 425 7.40 -11.96 19.44
CA ASP A 425 6.73 -12.46 20.65
C ASP A 425 5.43 -11.68 20.94
N ASP A 426 5.36 -10.43 20.49
CA ASP A 426 4.26 -9.48 20.75
C ASP A 426 3.87 -8.72 19.47
N PRO A 427 3.26 -9.39 18.48
CA PRO A 427 2.89 -8.77 17.20
C PRO A 427 1.75 -7.74 17.33
N THR A 428 1.10 -7.65 18.48
CA THR A 428 0.03 -6.67 18.79
C THR A 428 0.53 -5.50 19.65
N GLU A 429 1.81 -5.51 20.04
CA GLU A 429 2.49 -4.42 20.75
C GLU A 429 1.87 -4.09 22.12
N GLU A 430 1.49 -5.13 22.89
CA GLU A 430 0.85 -4.99 24.20
C GLU A 430 1.85 -4.62 25.30
N THR A 431 3.11 -5.09 25.19
CA THR A 431 4.12 -4.98 26.24
C THR A 431 5.29 -4.09 25.83
N ASN A 432 5.34 -2.88 26.40
CA ASN A 432 6.49 -1.99 26.22
C ASN A 432 7.70 -2.48 27.04
N VAL A 433 8.75 -2.92 26.35
CA VAL A 433 10.00 -3.45 26.97
C VAL A 433 11.17 -2.45 26.91
N ALA A 434 10.92 -1.16 26.67
CA ALA A 434 11.96 -0.14 26.52
C ALA A 434 12.90 -0.05 27.73
N THR A 435 12.38 -0.18 28.94
CA THR A 435 13.19 -0.13 30.18
C THR A 435 14.11 -1.33 30.35
N ALA A 436 13.75 -2.48 29.78
CA ALA A 436 14.55 -3.70 29.84
C ALA A 436 15.68 -3.73 28.77
N HIS A 437 15.57 -2.90 27.72
CA HIS A 437 16.49 -2.90 26.57
C HIS A 437 16.95 -1.47 26.20
N PRO A 438 17.61 -0.73 27.13
CA PRO A 438 17.99 0.65 26.91
C PRO A 438 19.03 0.82 25.78
N ASP A 439 19.86 -0.17 25.52
CA ASP A 439 20.83 -0.21 24.43
C ASP A 439 20.15 -0.24 23.05
N ILE A 440 19.09 -1.03 22.91
CA ILE A 440 18.29 -1.11 21.69
C ILE A 440 17.55 0.21 21.47
N VAL A 441 16.97 0.78 22.53
CA VAL A 441 16.29 2.09 22.47
C VAL A 441 17.28 3.17 22.01
N ALA A 442 18.47 3.22 22.59
CA ALA A 442 19.49 4.21 22.21
C ALA A 442 19.90 4.06 20.73
N ARG A 443 20.17 2.83 20.29
CA ARG A 443 20.62 2.54 18.92
C ARG A 443 19.53 2.87 17.88
N LEU A 444 18.28 2.41 18.08
CA LEU A 444 17.18 2.71 17.16
C LEU A 444 16.75 4.16 17.24
N GLY A 445 16.83 4.78 18.42
CA GLY A 445 16.58 6.21 18.60
C GLY A 445 17.56 7.08 17.82
N GLN A 446 18.83 6.70 17.81
CA GLN A 446 19.83 7.37 16.98
C GLN A 446 19.54 7.19 15.48
N ALA A 447 19.18 5.97 15.05
CA ALA A 447 18.81 5.72 13.66
C ALA A 447 17.61 6.55 13.20
N ILE A 448 16.60 6.73 14.05
CA ILE A 448 15.46 7.62 13.78
C ILE A 448 15.90 9.08 13.67
N ALA A 449 16.82 9.52 14.55
CA ALA A 449 17.32 10.90 14.54
C ALA A 449 18.15 11.19 13.29
N ASP A 450 18.95 10.22 12.83
CA ASP A 450 19.76 10.34 11.61
C ASP A 450 18.88 10.35 10.35
N TRP A 451 17.83 9.52 10.33
CA TRP A 451 16.89 9.45 9.21
C TRP A 451 16.03 10.72 9.06
N TYR A 452 15.43 11.17 10.15
CA TYR A 452 14.61 12.40 10.18
C TYR A 452 14.94 13.23 11.42
N PRO A 453 15.92 14.14 11.32
CA PRO A 453 16.35 14.97 12.44
C PRO A 453 15.30 16.04 12.74
N VAL A 454 14.63 15.91 13.88
CA VAL A 454 13.69 16.90 14.43
C VAL A 454 14.41 17.69 15.51
N LYS A 455 14.72 18.97 15.24
CA LYS A 455 15.49 19.81 16.16
C LYS A 455 14.62 20.58 17.13
N LYS A 456 13.56 21.17 16.64
CA LYS A 456 12.60 21.94 17.42
C LYS A 456 11.23 21.80 16.78
N ARG A 457 10.34 21.13 17.49
CA ARG A 457 8.97 20.99 17.05
C ARG A 457 8.21 22.27 17.34
N LYS A 458 7.58 22.84 16.32
CA LYS A 458 6.54 23.85 16.47
C LYS A 458 5.20 23.14 16.63
N THR A 459 4.42 23.51 17.63
CA THR A 459 3.05 23.08 17.79
C THR A 459 2.11 24.25 17.70
N VAL A 460 1.01 24.09 16.98
CA VAL A 460 -0.13 25.00 17.03
C VAL A 460 -1.11 24.45 18.04
N PRO A 461 -1.29 25.07 19.22
CA PRO A 461 -2.14 24.55 20.27
C PRO A 461 -3.61 24.44 19.79
N LEU A 462 -4.26 23.34 20.12
CA LEU A 462 -5.71 23.20 20.01
C LEU A 462 -6.37 24.02 21.13
N SER A 463 -7.41 24.81 20.84
CA SER A 463 -8.17 25.47 21.92
C SER A 463 -9.03 24.45 22.67
N ILE A 464 -9.32 24.75 23.92
CA ILE A 464 -10.07 23.88 24.82
C ILE A 464 -11.49 23.61 24.30
N ASN A 465 -12.01 24.48 23.43
CA ASN A 465 -13.38 24.42 22.89
C ASN A 465 -13.58 23.47 21.71
N ASP A 466 -12.52 22.76 21.25
CA ASP A 466 -12.59 21.86 20.09
C ASP A 466 -12.67 20.37 20.48
N ARG A 467 -13.20 20.06 21.64
CA ARG A 467 -13.54 18.68 21.99
C ARG A 467 -14.84 18.30 21.27
N PRO A 468 -14.86 17.11 20.59
CA PRO A 468 -16.08 16.62 19.96
C PRO A 468 -17.16 16.32 20.99
#